data_90d580d698288185967be69eb4eeeb6e
#
_entry.id   90d580d698288185967be69eb4eeeb6e
#
_cell.length_a   1.000
_cell.length_b   1.000
_cell.length_c   1.000
_cell.angle_alpha   90.00
_cell.angle_beta   90.00
_cell.angle_gamma   90.00
#
_symmetry.space_group_name_H-M   'P 1'
#
loop_
_entity.id
_entity.type
_entity.pdbx_description
1 polymer ?
#
loop_
_entity_poly.entity_id
_entity_poly.type
_entity_poly.pdbx_seq_one_letter_code
_entity_poly.pdbx_strand_id
1 'polypeptide(L)' 'MKHSTYTSYDELPLMLSVAEVAAVLGISRAGAYELVHGNGFPALKIGSRIVVPRDKFLAWIDANSGSK' A
#
# COMPACT_ATOMS: atom_id res chain seq x y z
N MET A 1 -7.67 -15.98 10.07
CA MET A 1 -7.38 -15.56 9.60
C MET A 1 -7.61 -14.61 9.07
N LYS A 2 -7.64 -13.95 8.90
CA LYS A 2 -7.75 -13.24 8.30
C LYS A 2 -7.52 -12.72 7.51
N HIS A 3 -7.86 -12.28 7.75
CA HIS A 3 -7.36 -12.15 6.61
C HIS A 3 -7.54 -10.93 5.94
N SER A 4 -6.88 -10.62 4.80
CA SER A 4 -7.07 -9.34 4.19
C SER A 4 -8.42 -9.30 3.49
N THR A 5 -8.92 -8.10 3.21
CA THR A 5 -10.15 -7.91 2.50
C THR A 5 -10.07 -8.39 1.06
N TYR A 6 -8.87 -8.39 0.51
CA TYR A 6 -8.65 -8.70 -0.91
C TYR A 6 -8.06 -10.07 -1.07
N THR A 7 -8.56 -10.82 -2.06
CA THR A 7 -8.07 -12.16 -2.32
C THR A 7 -7.03 -12.19 -3.44
N SER A 8 -6.95 -11.12 -4.22
CA SER A 8 -5.93 -11.02 -5.25
C SER A 8 -5.64 -9.56 -5.51
N TYR A 9 -4.49 -9.32 -6.11
CA TYR A 9 -4.09 -7.96 -6.44
C TYR A 9 -5.00 -7.33 -7.49
N ASP A 10 -5.60 -8.15 -8.35
CA ASP A 10 -6.48 -7.64 -9.39
C ASP A 10 -7.75 -7.02 -8.82
N GLU A 11 -8.09 -7.34 -7.58
CA GLU A 11 -9.28 -6.80 -6.94
C GLU A 11 -9.04 -5.44 -6.32
N LEU A 12 -7.80 -4.99 -6.28
CA LEU A 12 -7.48 -3.70 -5.67
C LEU A 12 -7.91 -2.57 -6.59
N PRO A 13 -8.39 -1.46 -6.01
CA PRO A 13 -8.68 -0.29 -6.83
C PRO A 13 -7.40 0.30 -7.41
N LEU A 14 -7.56 1.12 -8.44
CA LEU A 14 -6.40 1.75 -9.08
C LEU A 14 -5.64 2.66 -8.11
N MET A 15 -6.36 3.32 -7.21
CA MET A 15 -5.75 4.18 -6.21
C MET A 15 -6.15 3.69 -4.83
N LEU A 16 -5.17 3.48 -3.99
CA LEU A 16 -5.39 2.94 -2.65
C LEU A 16 -5.31 4.04 -1.61
N SER A 17 -6.15 3.93 -0.59
CA SER A 17 -6.01 4.78 0.58
C SER A 17 -4.96 4.18 1.51
N VAL A 18 -4.54 4.96 2.51
CA VAL A 18 -3.59 4.44 3.50
C VAL A 18 -4.20 3.25 4.24
N ALA A 19 -5.48 3.30 4.52
CA ALA A 19 -6.15 2.18 5.20
C ALA A 19 -6.11 0.92 4.33
N GLU A 20 -6.28 1.09 3.03
CA GLU A 20 -6.22 -0.06 2.12
C GLU A 20 -4.81 -0.62 2.03
N VAL A 21 -3.80 0.24 2.03
CA VAL A 21 -2.42 -0.20 2.06
C VAL A 21 -2.16 -1.03 3.31
N ALA A 22 -2.66 -0.56 4.45
CA ALA A 22 -2.50 -1.29 5.70
C ALA A 22 -3.15 -2.66 5.63
N ALA A 23 -4.34 -2.74 5.02
CA ALA A 23 -5.05 -4.01 4.90
C ALA A 23 -4.30 -4.99 4.01
N VAL A 24 -3.75 -4.49 2.91
CA VAL A 24 -3.01 -5.35 1.98
C VAL A 24 -1.75 -5.91 2.65
N LEU A 25 -1.06 -5.05 3.38
CA LEU A 25 0.20 -5.47 4.01
C LEU A 25 0.00 -6.18 5.34
N GLY A 26 -1.22 -6.11 5.89
CA GLY A 26 -1.48 -6.74 7.17
C GLY A 26 -0.83 -6.03 8.33
N ILE A 27 -0.72 -4.71 8.24
CA ILE A 27 -0.10 -3.91 9.29
C ILE A 27 -1.10 -2.90 9.84
N SER A 28 -0.73 -2.26 10.93
CA SER A 28 -1.58 -1.25 11.52
C SER A 28 -1.65 -0.02 10.63
N ARG A 29 -2.69 0.78 10.83
CA ARG A 29 -2.82 2.02 10.08
C ARG A 29 -1.66 2.97 10.38
N ALA A 30 -1.23 3.01 11.64
CA ALA A 30 -0.08 3.85 12.00
C ALA A 30 1.16 3.43 11.24
N GLY A 31 1.39 2.12 11.12
CA GLY A 31 2.52 1.62 10.35
C GLY A 31 2.44 2.00 8.89
N ALA A 32 1.22 1.95 8.34
CA ALA A 32 1.05 2.33 6.94
C ALA A 32 1.30 3.82 6.74
N TYR A 33 0.88 4.66 7.69
CA TYR A 33 1.17 6.09 7.60
C TYR A 33 2.67 6.36 7.61
N GLU A 34 3.41 5.62 8.43
CA GLU A 34 4.85 5.78 8.44
C GLU A 34 5.46 5.39 7.10
N LEU A 35 4.94 4.32 6.50
CA LEU A 35 5.43 3.89 5.20
C LEU A 35 5.21 4.95 4.13
N VAL A 36 4.00 5.50 4.06
CA VAL A 36 3.69 6.43 2.98
C VAL A 36 4.42 7.75 3.14
N HIS A 37 4.89 8.06 4.34
CA HIS A 37 5.69 9.26 4.55
C HIS A 37 7.17 9.00 4.40
N GLY A 38 7.56 7.75 4.24
CA GLY A 38 8.97 7.40 4.10
C GLY A 38 9.48 7.64 2.69
N ASN A 39 10.78 7.64 2.56
CA ASN A 39 11.40 7.80 1.24
C ASN A 39 11.24 6.53 0.43
N GLY A 40 10.99 6.69 -0.83
CA GLY A 40 10.95 5.56 -1.75
C GLY A 40 9.62 4.85 -1.85
N PHE A 41 8.65 5.26 -1.05
CA PHE A 41 7.33 4.65 -1.16
C PHE A 41 6.50 5.42 -2.19
N PRO A 42 5.77 4.73 -3.08
CA PRO A 42 5.06 5.38 -4.17
C PRO A 42 3.73 5.97 -3.73
N ALA A 43 3.77 7.03 -2.96
CA ALA A 43 2.56 7.70 -2.48
C ALA A 43 2.43 9.06 -3.14
N LEU A 44 1.19 9.45 -3.43
CA LEU A 44 0.86 10.75 -3.97
C LEU A 44 0.09 11.53 -2.93
N LYS A 45 0.48 12.78 -2.75
CA LYS A 45 -0.22 13.68 -1.85
C LYS A 45 -1.06 14.63 -2.67
N ILE A 46 -2.37 14.55 -2.51
CA ILE A 46 -3.30 15.38 -3.25
C ILE A 46 -4.12 16.15 -2.25
N GLY A 47 -3.81 17.43 -2.10
CA GLY A 47 -4.43 18.22 -1.06
C GLY A 47 -4.09 17.64 0.30
N SER A 48 -5.11 17.30 1.09
CA SER A 48 -4.91 16.69 2.39
C SER A 48 -5.01 15.16 2.34
N ARG A 49 -5.14 14.61 1.14
CA ARG A 49 -5.30 13.17 0.98
C ARG A 49 -4.02 12.54 0.50
N ILE A 50 -3.80 11.31 0.95
CA ILE A 50 -2.67 10.51 0.47
C ILE A 50 -3.27 9.30 -0.24
N VAL A 51 -2.85 9.09 -1.48
CA VAL A 51 -3.28 7.94 -2.26
C VAL A 51 -2.06 7.24 -2.82
N VAL A 52 -2.21 5.96 -3.10
CA VAL A 52 -1.10 5.14 -3.56
C VAL A 52 -1.55 4.43 -4.83
N PRO A 53 -0.89 4.71 -5.97
CA PRO A 53 -1.25 4.02 -7.21
C PRO A 53 -0.99 2.53 -7.07
N ARG A 54 -1.98 1.72 -7.43
CA ARG A 54 -1.89 0.28 -7.26
C ARG A 54 -0.66 -0.31 -7.96
N ASP A 55 -0.45 0.04 -9.21
CA ASP A 55 0.63 -0.57 -9.97
C ASP A 55 1.99 -0.23 -9.37
N LYS A 56 2.15 1.00 -8.93
CA LYS A 56 3.40 1.41 -8.29
C LYS A 56 3.58 0.71 -6.95
N PHE A 57 2.49 0.54 -6.22
CA PHE A 57 2.51 -0.15 -4.93
C PHE A 57 2.95 -1.60 -5.11
N LEU A 58 2.38 -2.28 -6.10
CA LEU A 58 2.75 -3.67 -6.35
C LEU A 58 4.19 -3.80 -6.78
N ALA A 59 4.69 -2.85 -7.58
CA ALA A 59 6.09 -2.85 -7.94
C ALA A 59 6.98 -2.62 -6.73
N TRP A 60 6.53 -1.77 -5.80
CA TRP A 60 7.28 -1.53 -4.58
C TRP A 60 7.36 -2.79 -3.72
N ILE A 61 6.25 -3.50 -3.61
CA ILE A 61 6.24 -4.76 -2.86
C ILE A 61 7.23 -5.74 -3.48
N ASP A 62 7.19 -5.86 -4.78
CA ASP A 62 8.06 -6.77 -5.49
C ASP A 62 9.53 -6.42 -5.27
N ALA A 63 9.84 -5.13 -5.35
CA ALA A 63 11.21 -4.67 -5.19
C ALA A 63 11.72 -4.86 -3.76
N ASN A 64 10.82 -4.87 -2.78
CA ASN A 64 11.22 -4.90 -1.37
C ASN A 64 10.97 -6.25 -0.72
N SER A 65 10.44 -7.22 -1.44
CA SER A 65 10.13 -8.51 -0.83
C SER A 65 11.26 -9.50 -1.02
N GLY A 66 12.34 -9.05 -1.36
CA GLY A 66 13.44 -9.81 -1.29
C GLY A 66 13.77 -10.72 -2.34
N SER A 67 13.79 -10.90 -2.45
CA SER A 67 14.27 -11.62 -2.92
C SER A 67 15.30 -12.18 -3.14
N LYS A 68 15.42 -12.18 -2.84
CA LYS A 68 16.32 -12.67 -2.89
C LYS A 68 16.39 -13.13 -3.02
#